data_12bb6c89210e1d2bacf8a92a3e963f18
#
_entry.id   12bb6c89210e1d2bacf8a92a3e963f18
#
_cell.length_a   1.000
_cell.length_b   1.000
_cell.length_c   1.000
_cell.angle_alpha   90.00
_cell.angle_beta   90.00
_cell.angle_gamma   90.00
#
_symmetry.space_group_name_H-M   'P 1'
#
loop_
_entity.id
_entity.type
_entity.pdbx_description
1 polymer ?
#
loop_
_entity_poly.entity_id
_entity_poly.type
_entity_poly.pdbx_seq_one_letter_code
_entity_poly.pdbx_strand_id
1 'polypeptide(L)'
;MRCAAVGMKILFSSYAYAPGVGGIETVSALLAREFVAAGDQVVLATETPAQTSGSNPFEVVRNPTLARLGKLVRWCDVVFQNNISLRHLAPALLLGKPVLLVHQTWIRNIAGGIGWNDRIKRTLLPRVKNVAISQAIASNIKVAAEVIGNPYDDRIFKVNANIQRNRELIFVGRLVSDKGADVLLRALGILKIPTNLTIIGRGPEEENLRALVRELSLDQSVTFAGQKSGGELAELMNHHQVIVIPSRWPEPFGIVALEGIACGCIAVGSEQGGLSEAIGNCGITFRNSDSEELAARLAELLRDSTTREKFRTAAPLHLERFRAQTVAQRYLALLRELAA
;
A
#
# COMPACT_ATOMS: atom_id res chain seq x y z
N MET A 1 -30.06 19.09 -24.39
CA MET A 1 -29.23 19.52 -23.25
C MET A 1 -29.27 18.42 -22.21
N ARG A 2 -28.20 17.62 -22.09
CA ARG A 2 -28.06 16.69 -20.94
C ARG A 2 -27.75 17.56 -19.72
N CYS A 3 -28.63 17.63 -18.73
CA CYS A 3 -28.29 18.15 -17.41
C CYS A 3 -26.98 17.47 -16.99
N ALA A 4 -25.93 18.24 -16.80
CA ALA A 4 -24.72 17.74 -16.17
C ALA A 4 -25.15 17.18 -14.81
N ALA A 5 -25.04 15.88 -14.61
CA ALA A 5 -25.33 15.27 -13.32
C ALA A 5 -24.41 15.97 -12.30
N VAL A 6 -25.02 16.60 -11.29
CA VAL A 6 -24.27 17.21 -10.20
C VAL A 6 -23.44 16.11 -9.55
N GLY A 7 -22.12 16.25 -9.54
CA GLY A 7 -21.23 15.25 -8.96
C GLY A 7 -21.57 15.01 -7.49
N MET A 8 -21.43 13.76 -7.02
CA MET A 8 -21.67 13.37 -5.63
C MET A 8 -20.70 14.09 -4.69
N LYS A 9 -21.17 14.52 -3.53
CA LYS A 9 -20.36 15.15 -2.50
C LYS A 9 -19.79 14.10 -1.55
N ILE A 10 -18.50 13.88 -1.62
CA ILE A 10 -17.78 12.86 -0.84
C ILE A 10 -16.96 13.52 0.26
N LEU A 11 -17.26 13.19 1.51
CA LEU A 11 -16.33 13.44 2.61
C LEU A 11 -15.32 12.29 2.66
N PHE A 12 -14.10 12.54 2.16
CA PHE A 12 -13.00 11.61 2.22
C PHE A 12 -12.29 11.73 3.57
N SER A 13 -12.42 10.76 4.44
CA SER A 13 -11.80 10.73 5.77
C SER A 13 -10.57 9.84 5.77
N SER A 14 -9.40 10.38 6.08
CA SER A 14 -8.17 9.62 6.29
C SER A 14 -7.40 10.19 7.48
N TYR A 15 -7.13 9.36 8.50
CA TYR A 15 -6.37 9.85 9.66
C TYR A 15 -4.94 10.26 9.31
N ALA A 16 -4.35 9.65 8.28
CA ALA A 16 -3.01 9.95 7.77
C ALA A 16 -3.07 10.45 6.32
N TYR A 17 -2.32 11.51 6.02
CA TYR A 17 -2.21 12.11 4.69
C TYR A 17 -0.84 12.79 4.52
N ALA A 18 -0.54 13.26 3.29
CA ALA A 18 0.67 14.03 3.03
C ALA A 18 0.86 15.21 4.02
N PRO A 19 2.10 15.52 4.45
CA PRO A 19 3.39 15.12 3.90
C PRO A 19 3.93 13.77 4.40
N GLY A 20 3.19 13.05 5.24
CA GLY A 20 3.55 11.68 5.63
C GLY A 20 3.75 10.79 4.40
N VAL A 21 4.70 9.85 4.47
CA VAL A 21 5.00 8.90 3.41
C VAL A 21 4.65 7.49 3.90
N GLY A 22 3.62 6.90 3.32
CA GLY A 22 3.14 5.56 3.66
C GLY A 22 2.03 5.11 2.72
N GLY A 23 1.62 3.85 2.86
CA GLY A 23 0.60 3.26 1.98
C GLY A 23 -0.76 3.96 2.09
N ILE A 24 -1.20 4.32 3.30
CA ILE A 24 -2.50 4.98 3.52
C ILE A 24 -2.52 6.37 2.90
N GLU A 25 -1.44 7.14 3.07
CA GLU A 25 -1.26 8.48 2.53
C GLU A 25 -1.30 8.47 1.00
N THR A 26 -0.55 7.54 0.40
CA THR A 26 -0.49 7.36 -1.06
C THR A 26 -1.85 6.98 -1.63
N VAL A 27 -2.51 5.97 -1.05
CA VAL A 27 -3.85 5.53 -1.47
C VAL A 27 -4.87 6.66 -1.34
N SER A 28 -4.84 7.41 -0.22
CA SER A 28 -5.76 8.53 -0.02
C SER A 28 -5.60 9.60 -1.10
N ALA A 29 -4.36 9.94 -1.45
CA ALA A 29 -4.08 10.94 -2.47
C ALA A 29 -4.52 10.46 -3.86
N LEU A 30 -4.25 9.21 -4.22
CA LEU A 30 -4.63 8.63 -5.50
C LEU A 30 -6.15 8.58 -5.65
N LEU A 31 -6.85 7.97 -4.70
CA LEU A 31 -8.31 7.81 -4.78
C LEU A 31 -9.05 9.15 -4.78
N ALA A 32 -8.64 10.11 -3.92
CA ALA A 32 -9.26 11.42 -3.89
C ALA A 32 -9.11 12.17 -5.21
N ARG A 33 -7.94 12.06 -5.89
CA ARG A 33 -7.73 12.63 -7.22
C ARG A 33 -8.60 11.97 -8.29
N GLU A 34 -8.70 10.64 -8.26
CA GLU A 34 -9.53 9.89 -9.22
C GLU A 34 -11.04 10.18 -9.02
N PHE A 35 -11.50 10.37 -7.77
CA PHE A 35 -12.88 10.76 -7.51
C PHE A 35 -13.20 12.14 -8.08
N VAL A 36 -12.28 13.12 -7.90
CA VAL A 36 -12.44 14.44 -8.53
C VAL A 36 -12.39 14.35 -10.06
N ALA A 37 -11.48 13.55 -10.62
CA ALA A 37 -11.37 13.33 -12.05
C ALA A 37 -12.65 12.69 -12.67
N ALA A 38 -13.39 11.92 -11.85
CA ALA A 38 -14.69 11.36 -12.22
C ALA A 38 -15.87 12.38 -12.14
N GLY A 39 -15.59 13.63 -11.73
CA GLY A 39 -16.58 14.71 -11.64
C GLY A 39 -17.24 14.87 -10.27
N ASP A 40 -16.78 14.14 -9.25
CA ASP A 40 -17.33 14.23 -7.89
C ASP A 40 -16.66 15.35 -7.08
N GLN A 41 -17.39 15.90 -6.10
CA GLN A 41 -16.87 16.92 -5.18
C GLN A 41 -16.28 16.25 -3.95
N VAL A 42 -14.98 16.46 -3.72
CA VAL A 42 -14.25 15.80 -2.61
C VAL A 42 -13.75 16.85 -1.62
N VAL A 43 -14.02 16.61 -0.33
CA VAL A 43 -13.33 17.26 0.79
C VAL A 43 -12.61 16.20 1.58
N LEU A 44 -11.27 16.28 1.68
CA LEU A 44 -10.46 15.35 2.45
C LEU A 44 -10.23 15.89 3.87
N ALA A 45 -10.68 15.14 4.87
CA ALA A 45 -10.44 15.42 6.29
C ALA A 45 -9.34 14.51 6.83
N THR A 46 -8.31 15.08 7.49
CA THR A 46 -7.17 14.31 8.03
C THR A 46 -6.72 14.82 9.40
N GLU A 47 -6.11 13.93 10.19
CA GLU A 47 -5.47 14.28 11.48
C GLU A 47 -4.00 14.71 11.29
N THR A 48 -3.42 14.57 10.09
CA THR A 48 -2.05 15.01 9.80
C THR A 48 -1.96 16.53 9.77
N PRO A 49 -1.11 17.18 10.59
CA PRO A 49 -0.94 18.65 10.59
C PRO A 49 -0.34 19.15 9.27
N ALA A 50 -0.58 20.43 8.96
CA ALA A 50 0.00 21.07 7.80
C ALA A 50 1.49 21.35 8.02
N GLN A 51 2.33 21.01 7.06
CA GLN A 51 3.72 21.50 7.00
C GLN A 51 4.01 22.21 5.67
N THR A 52 3.28 21.89 4.59
CA THR A 52 3.35 22.58 3.29
C THR A 52 2.04 22.38 2.54
N SER A 53 1.60 23.37 1.81
CA SER A 53 0.44 23.29 0.91
C SER A 53 0.90 22.80 -0.45
N GLY A 54 0.75 21.49 -0.71
CA GLY A 54 0.76 20.98 -2.09
C GLY A 54 -0.52 21.39 -2.81
N SER A 55 -0.47 21.64 -4.12
CA SER A 55 -1.65 21.87 -4.94
C SER A 55 -2.43 20.54 -5.09
N ASN A 56 -3.60 20.47 -4.47
CA ASN A 56 -4.54 19.35 -4.67
C ASN A 56 -5.77 19.86 -5.45
N PRO A 57 -6.40 19.03 -6.27
CA PRO A 57 -7.64 19.39 -6.96
C PRO A 57 -8.88 19.36 -6.03
N PHE A 58 -8.71 19.20 -4.72
CA PHE A 58 -9.74 19.13 -3.69
C PHE A 58 -9.31 19.86 -2.41
N GLU A 59 -10.29 20.26 -1.60
CA GLU A 59 -10.03 20.87 -0.27
C GLU A 59 -9.47 19.82 0.71
N VAL A 60 -8.42 20.20 1.46
CA VAL A 60 -7.85 19.39 2.55
C VAL A 60 -8.07 20.09 3.87
N VAL A 61 -8.90 19.51 4.73
CA VAL A 61 -9.20 20.00 6.08
C VAL A 61 -8.37 19.22 7.09
N ARG A 62 -7.43 19.91 7.73
CA ARG A 62 -6.47 19.30 8.66
C ARG A 62 -6.88 19.52 10.11
N ASN A 63 -6.75 18.46 10.93
CA ASN A 63 -7.13 18.48 12.35
C ASN A 63 -8.50 19.15 12.62
N PRO A 64 -9.57 18.77 11.90
CA PRO A 64 -10.87 19.41 12.07
C PRO A 64 -11.38 19.24 13.50
N THR A 65 -11.98 20.29 14.07
CA THR A 65 -12.75 20.16 15.30
C THR A 65 -14.00 19.29 15.07
N LEU A 66 -14.59 18.74 16.14
CA LEU A 66 -15.84 17.96 16.01
C LEU A 66 -16.97 18.77 15.37
N ALA A 67 -17.05 20.07 15.69
CA ALA A 67 -18.01 20.98 15.07
C ALA A 67 -17.78 21.12 13.56
N ARG A 68 -16.52 21.24 13.11
CA ARG A 68 -16.17 21.29 11.67
C ARG A 68 -16.48 19.96 11.00
N LEU A 69 -16.14 18.83 11.63
CA LEU A 69 -16.50 17.48 11.11
C LEU A 69 -18.02 17.34 10.95
N GLY A 70 -18.80 17.76 11.96
CA GLY A 70 -20.25 17.74 11.87
C GLY A 70 -20.81 18.60 10.71
N LYS A 71 -20.19 19.75 10.40
CA LYS A 71 -20.55 20.55 9.21
C LYS A 71 -20.21 19.81 7.91
N LEU A 72 -19.04 19.19 7.82
CA LEU A 72 -18.62 18.41 6.63
C LEU A 72 -19.51 17.19 6.42
N VAL A 73 -19.87 16.48 7.48
CA VAL A 73 -20.80 15.34 7.41
C VAL A 73 -22.19 15.77 6.95
N ARG A 74 -22.70 16.94 7.34
CA ARG A 74 -23.98 17.47 6.82
C ARG A 74 -23.88 17.87 5.35
N TRP A 75 -22.73 18.37 4.92
CA TRP A 75 -22.49 18.82 3.55
C TRP A 75 -22.42 17.65 2.56
N CYS A 76 -21.83 16.50 2.96
CA CYS A 76 -21.62 15.39 2.04
C CYS A 76 -22.87 14.53 1.83
N ASP A 77 -22.94 13.83 0.72
CA ASP A 77 -23.93 12.79 0.44
C ASP A 77 -23.50 11.47 1.07
N VAL A 78 -22.20 11.14 1.05
CA VAL A 78 -21.63 9.90 1.56
C VAL A 78 -20.25 10.17 2.18
N VAL A 79 -19.88 9.35 3.17
CA VAL A 79 -18.55 9.36 3.79
C VAL A 79 -17.74 8.17 3.26
N PHE A 80 -16.58 8.45 2.65
CA PHE A 80 -15.56 7.47 2.35
C PHE A 80 -14.49 7.53 3.44
N GLN A 81 -14.38 6.49 4.25
CA GLN A 81 -13.42 6.45 5.34
C GLN A 81 -12.27 5.48 5.02
N ASN A 82 -11.08 6.03 4.76
CA ASN A 82 -9.88 5.26 4.47
C ASN A 82 -9.15 4.92 5.77
N ASN A 83 -9.38 3.72 6.25
CA ASN A 83 -9.07 3.16 7.54
C ASN A 83 -9.91 3.73 8.71
N ILE A 84 -10.17 2.87 9.72
CA ILE A 84 -11.11 3.19 10.79
C ILE A 84 -10.54 4.21 11.79
N SER A 85 -11.19 5.36 11.91
CA SER A 85 -11.01 6.36 12.97
C SER A 85 -12.35 6.60 13.65
N LEU A 86 -12.44 6.35 14.95
CA LEU A 86 -13.66 6.57 15.72
C LEU A 86 -14.05 8.05 15.74
N ARG A 87 -13.06 8.94 15.75
CA ARG A 87 -13.26 10.40 15.72
C ARG A 87 -14.01 10.87 14.49
N HIS A 88 -13.70 10.28 13.32
CA HIS A 88 -14.35 10.63 12.06
C HIS A 88 -15.63 9.82 11.82
N LEU A 89 -15.69 8.58 12.30
CA LEU A 89 -16.85 7.70 12.12
C LEU A 89 -18.06 8.14 12.97
N ALA A 90 -17.83 8.52 14.23
CA ALA A 90 -18.91 8.84 15.15
C ALA A 90 -19.85 9.96 14.66
N PRO A 91 -19.38 11.12 14.14
CA PRO A 91 -20.27 12.15 13.61
C PRO A 91 -21.10 11.67 12.42
N ALA A 92 -20.55 10.80 11.55
CA ALA A 92 -21.26 10.24 10.40
C ALA A 92 -22.43 9.33 10.85
N LEU A 93 -22.15 8.42 11.80
CA LEU A 93 -23.18 7.52 12.35
C LEU A 93 -24.26 8.28 13.12
N LEU A 94 -23.87 9.29 13.93
CA LEU A 94 -24.84 10.10 14.69
C LEU A 94 -25.77 10.94 13.79
N LEU A 95 -25.28 11.35 12.63
CA LEU A 95 -26.06 12.13 11.66
C LEU A 95 -26.74 11.24 10.59
N GLY A 96 -26.69 9.91 10.75
CA GLY A 96 -27.33 8.96 9.83
C GLY A 96 -26.78 8.97 8.41
N LYS A 97 -25.52 9.41 8.22
CA LYS A 97 -24.91 9.43 6.88
C LYS A 97 -24.40 8.05 6.47
N PRO A 98 -24.59 7.66 5.22
CA PRO A 98 -24.00 6.43 4.72
C PRO A 98 -22.48 6.49 4.74
N VAL A 99 -21.84 5.40 5.17
CA VAL A 99 -20.39 5.29 5.30
C VAL A 99 -19.89 4.06 4.57
N LEU A 100 -18.91 4.26 3.68
CA LEU A 100 -18.07 3.21 3.15
C LEU A 100 -16.74 3.23 3.90
N LEU A 101 -16.46 2.16 4.64
CA LEU A 101 -15.25 2.01 5.46
C LEU A 101 -14.29 1.03 4.80
N VAL A 102 -13.08 1.51 4.47
CA VAL A 102 -12.01 0.70 3.93
C VAL A 102 -11.05 0.30 5.05
N HIS A 103 -10.80 -0.99 5.19
CA HIS A 103 -9.85 -1.54 6.16
C HIS A 103 -8.47 -1.66 5.54
N GLN A 104 -7.59 -0.69 5.83
CA GLN A 104 -6.22 -0.61 5.32
C GLN A 104 -5.22 -1.42 6.14
N THR A 105 -5.61 -1.82 7.36
CA THR A 105 -4.75 -2.58 8.26
C THR A 105 -5.58 -3.42 9.22
N TRP A 106 -4.90 -4.23 10.00
CA TRP A 106 -5.50 -5.08 11.03
C TRP A 106 -6.16 -4.25 12.13
N ILE A 107 -7.35 -4.66 12.59
CA ILE A 107 -7.97 -4.09 13.80
C ILE A 107 -7.42 -4.85 15.01
N ARG A 108 -6.21 -4.49 15.43
CA ARG A 108 -5.52 -5.02 16.62
C ARG A 108 -4.46 -4.03 17.10
N ASN A 109 -4.03 -4.14 18.35
CA ASN A 109 -2.92 -3.35 18.88
C ASN A 109 -1.56 -3.85 18.34
N ILE A 110 -0.50 -3.08 18.58
CA ILE A 110 0.87 -3.40 18.13
C ILE A 110 1.36 -4.75 18.66
N ALA A 111 0.94 -5.14 19.88
CA ALA A 111 1.25 -6.44 20.48
C ALA A 111 0.42 -7.61 19.92
N GLY A 112 -0.44 -7.36 18.90
CA GLY A 112 -1.28 -8.38 18.28
C GLY A 112 -2.59 -8.70 19.01
N GLY A 113 -2.82 -8.12 20.19
CA GLY A 113 -4.04 -8.29 20.96
C GLY A 113 -5.18 -7.37 20.51
N ILE A 114 -6.40 -7.62 20.98
CA ILE A 114 -7.57 -6.78 20.76
C ILE A 114 -7.75 -5.87 21.98
N GLY A 115 -7.43 -4.59 21.84
CA GLY A 115 -7.62 -3.57 22.86
C GLY A 115 -9.08 -3.14 23.00
N TRP A 116 -9.39 -2.33 24.03
CA TRP A 116 -10.74 -1.79 24.25
C TRP A 116 -11.24 -0.99 23.05
N ASN A 117 -10.40 -0.12 22.51
CA ASN A 117 -10.73 0.66 21.31
C ASN A 117 -11.03 -0.25 20.09
N ASP A 118 -10.32 -1.37 19.94
CA ASP A 118 -10.54 -2.28 18.83
C ASP A 118 -11.87 -3.05 18.99
N ARG A 119 -12.29 -3.33 20.23
CA ARG A 119 -13.62 -3.89 20.52
C ARG A 119 -14.72 -2.91 20.10
N ILE A 120 -14.61 -1.63 20.48
CA ILE A 120 -15.56 -0.58 20.05
C ILE A 120 -15.59 -0.48 18.53
N LYS A 121 -14.44 -0.41 17.85
CA LYS A 121 -14.39 -0.40 16.39
C LYS A 121 -15.18 -1.58 15.81
N ARG A 122 -14.93 -2.81 16.30
CA ARG A 122 -15.61 -4.03 15.81
C ARG A 122 -17.11 -4.02 16.01
N THR A 123 -17.64 -3.45 17.09
CA THR A 123 -19.11 -3.34 17.32
C THR A 123 -19.80 -2.37 16.38
N LEU A 124 -19.06 -1.46 15.75
CA LEU A 124 -19.60 -0.49 14.79
C LEU A 124 -19.57 -0.99 13.33
N LEU A 125 -18.76 -2.00 13.02
CA LEU A 125 -18.61 -2.51 11.63
C LEU A 125 -19.95 -2.93 10.99
N PRO A 126 -20.90 -3.58 11.68
CA PRO A 126 -22.19 -3.96 11.06
C PRO A 126 -23.06 -2.77 10.62
N ARG A 127 -22.72 -1.53 11.04
CA ARG A 127 -23.50 -0.32 10.74
C ARG A 127 -23.01 0.41 9.49
N VAL A 128 -21.97 -0.09 8.83
CA VAL A 128 -21.32 0.56 7.68
C VAL A 128 -21.10 -0.44 6.55
N LYS A 129 -20.94 0.04 5.33
CA LYS A 129 -20.44 -0.79 4.22
C LYS A 129 -18.94 -1.00 4.40
N ASN A 130 -18.51 -2.24 4.55
CA ASN A 130 -17.11 -2.58 4.77
C ASN A 130 -16.45 -3.01 3.46
N VAL A 131 -15.24 -2.53 3.23
CA VAL A 131 -14.33 -2.98 2.18
C VAL A 131 -13.00 -3.35 2.81
N ALA A 132 -12.44 -4.49 2.46
CA ALA A 132 -11.12 -4.94 2.89
C ALA A 132 -10.14 -4.88 1.71
N ILE A 133 -8.89 -4.49 1.98
CA ILE A 133 -7.88 -4.38 0.91
C ILE A 133 -7.28 -5.74 0.50
N SER A 134 -7.58 -6.80 1.23
CA SER A 134 -7.17 -8.17 0.93
C SER A 134 -8.11 -9.18 1.58
N GLN A 135 -8.10 -10.41 1.11
CA GLN A 135 -8.85 -11.51 1.72
C GLN A 135 -8.38 -11.79 3.15
N ALA A 136 -7.10 -11.60 3.42
CA ALA A 136 -6.54 -11.74 4.77
C ALA A 136 -7.16 -10.72 5.74
N ILE A 137 -7.33 -9.46 5.33
CA ILE A 137 -8.03 -8.43 6.12
C ILE A 137 -9.53 -8.75 6.24
N ALA A 138 -10.20 -9.15 5.14
CA ALA A 138 -11.61 -9.51 5.15
C ALA A 138 -11.90 -10.63 6.16
N SER A 139 -11.09 -11.67 6.19
CA SER A 139 -11.21 -12.78 7.15
C SER A 139 -10.99 -12.33 8.60
N ASN A 140 -10.17 -11.30 8.84
CA ASN A 140 -9.87 -10.80 10.18
C ASN A 140 -11.00 -9.97 10.80
N ILE A 141 -11.70 -9.16 10.01
CA ILE A 141 -12.72 -8.23 10.51
C ILE A 141 -14.01 -8.92 10.95
N LYS A 142 -14.27 -10.14 10.48
CA LYS A 142 -15.43 -11.01 10.84
C LYS A 142 -16.80 -10.39 10.58
N VAL A 143 -16.91 -9.52 9.59
CA VAL A 143 -18.19 -8.99 9.03
C VAL A 143 -18.12 -9.10 7.51
N ALA A 144 -19.27 -9.05 6.86
CA ALA A 144 -19.33 -9.04 5.40
C ALA A 144 -18.57 -7.83 4.85
N ALA A 145 -17.63 -8.07 3.94
CA ALA A 145 -16.83 -7.03 3.30
C ALA A 145 -16.55 -7.41 1.84
N GLU A 146 -16.58 -6.43 0.97
CA GLU A 146 -16.07 -6.57 -0.38
C GLU A 146 -14.55 -6.48 -0.37
N VAL A 147 -13.86 -7.22 -1.25
CA VAL A 147 -12.40 -7.14 -1.34
C VAL A 147 -12.01 -6.30 -2.54
N ILE A 148 -11.37 -5.16 -2.26
CA ILE A 148 -10.82 -4.24 -3.27
C ILE A 148 -9.39 -3.92 -2.88
N GLY A 149 -8.42 -4.48 -3.61
CA GLY A 149 -6.99 -4.23 -3.36
C GLY A 149 -6.62 -2.77 -3.57
N ASN A 150 -5.54 -2.34 -2.90
CA ASN A 150 -5.04 -0.97 -3.01
C ASN A 150 -4.53 -0.66 -4.42
N PRO A 151 -4.73 0.58 -4.90
CA PRO A 151 -4.14 1.02 -6.15
C PRO A 151 -2.65 1.33 -6.01
N TYR A 152 -1.95 1.32 -7.14
CA TYR A 152 -0.63 1.94 -7.31
C TYR A 152 -0.73 3.14 -8.27
N ASP A 153 0.26 4.04 -8.28
CA ASP A 153 0.29 5.18 -9.21
C ASP A 153 0.88 4.74 -10.55
N ASP A 154 0.03 4.31 -11.49
CA ASP A 154 0.40 3.85 -12.82
C ASP A 154 0.91 4.96 -13.76
N ARG A 155 0.81 6.22 -13.35
CA ARG A 155 1.43 7.36 -14.05
C ARG A 155 2.93 7.42 -13.77
N ILE A 156 3.34 7.04 -12.55
CA ILE A 156 4.72 7.08 -12.07
C ILE A 156 5.40 5.72 -12.27
N PHE A 157 4.79 4.65 -11.75
CA PHE A 157 5.35 3.31 -11.79
C PHE A 157 4.93 2.58 -13.05
N LYS A 158 5.85 2.48 -13.99
CA LYS A 158 5.69 1.82 -15.29
C LYS A 158 7.04 1.40 -15.83
N VAL A 159 7.04 0.45 -16.75
CA VAL A 159 8.26 0.04 -17.46
C VAL A 159 8.78 1.21 -18.29
N ASN A 160 10.07 1.51 -18.16
CA ASN A 160 10.80 2.42 -19.01
C ASN A 160 11.77 1.62 -19.90
N ALA A 161 11.43 1.49 -21.17
CA ALA A 161 12.20 0.72 -22.15
C ALA A 161 13.63 1.27 -22.38
N ASN A 162 13.89 2.53 -22.04
CA ASN A 162 15.22 3.15 -22.18
C ASN A 162 16.18 2.82 -21.01
N ILE A 163 15.67 2.17 -19.96
CA ILE A 163 16.51 1.79 -18.80
C ILE A 163 16.91 0.34 -18.92
N GLN A 164 18.22 0.07 -18.91
CA GLN A 164 18.75 -1.27 -18.89
C GLN A 164 18.59 -1.89 -17.49
N ARG A 165 17.96 -3.06 -17.41
CA ARG A 165 17.75 -3.83 -16.19
C ARG A 165 18.98 -4.70 -15.90
N ASN A 166 19.99 -4.11 -15.27
CA ASN A 166 21.31 -4.71 -15.06
C ASN A 166 21.67 -4.94 -13.58
N ARG A 167 20.74 -4.71 -12.67
CA ARG A 167 20.90 -4.98 -11.23
C ARG A 167 19.96 -6.09 -10.78
N GLU A 168 20.39 -6.89 -9.80
CA GLU A 168 19.63 -8.07 -9.40
C GLU A 168 18.50 -7.72 -8.44
N LEU A 169 18.80 -7.32 -7.21
CA LEU A 169 17.83 -7.21 -6.13
C LEU A 169 17.65 -5.77 -5.66
N ILE A 170 16.38 -5.45 -5.36
CA ILE A 170 15.99 -4.21 -4.68
C ILE A 170 15.08 -4.52 -3.50
N PHE A 171 15.35 -3.86 -2.37
CA PHE A 171 14.47 -3.78 -1.21
C PHE A 171 13.98 -2.34 -1.07
N VAL A 172 12.67 -2.15 -0.84
CA VAL A 172 12.08 -0.83 -0.61
C VAL A 172 11.16 -0.89 0.60
N GLY A 173 11.48 -0.10 1.62
CA GLY A 173 10.66 -0.04 2.83
C GLY A 173 11.33 0.73 3.96
N ARG A 174 10.57 1.00 5.03
CA ARG A 174 11.14 1.53 6.27
C ARG A 174 12.12 0.51 6.85
N LEU A 175 13.26 0.96 7.36
CA LEU A 175 14.25 0.10 7.99
C LEU A 175 13.87 -0.12 9.46
N VAL A 176 12.85 -0.98 9.67
CA VAL A 176 12.32 -1.43 10.95
C VAL A 176 12.26 -2.95 10.95
N SER A 177 12.30 -3.58 12.12
CA SER A 177 12.43 -5.04 12.27
C SER A 177 11.33 -5.84 11.57
N ASP A 178 10.09 -5.31 11.53
CA ASP A 178 8.95 -5.98 10.90
C ASP A 178 9.03 -6.04 9.37
N LYS A 179 9.86 -5.19 8.71
CA LYS A 179 10.11 -5.25 7.27
C LYS A 179 11.15 -6.28 6.82
N GLY A 180 11.89 -6.86 7.76
CA GLY A 180 12.70 -8.04 7.52
C GLY A 180 13.90 -7.85 6.58
N ALA A 181 14.44 -6.63 6.45
CA ALA A 181 15.63 -6.40 5.61
C ALA A 181 16.82 -7.28 6.03
N ASP A 182 16.93 -7.63 7.32
CA ASP A 182 17.93 -8.55 7.85
C ASP A 182 17.71 -10.00 7.38
N VAL A 183 16.45 -10.44 7.15
CA VAL A 183 16.16 -11.75 6.55
C VAL A 183 16.73 -11.82 5.13
N LEU A 184 16.59 -10.73 4.36
CA LEU A 184 17.16 -10.64 3.01
C LEU A 184 18.69 -10.63 3.04
N LEU A 185 19.31 -9.89 3.96
CA LEU A 185 20.77 -9.89 4.10
C LEU A 185 21.32 -11.28 4.45
N ARG A 186 20.66 -12.01 5.37
CA ARG A 186 21.03 -13.41 5.68
C ARG A 186 20.84 -14.32 4.48
N ALA A 187 19.75 -14.19 3.74
CA ALA A 187 19.54 -14.94 2.50
C ALA A 187 20.62 -14.63 1.46
N LEU A 188 21.05 -13.38 1.33
CA LEU A 188 22.13 -12.99 0.44
C LEU A 188 23.47 -13.61 0.85
N GLY A 189 23.76 -13.70 2.15
CA GLY A 189 24.95 -14.40 2.68
C GLY A 189 24.96 -15.91 2.42
N ILE A 190 23.80 -16.54 2.30
CA ILE A 190 23.64 -17.95 1.93
C ILE A 190 23.77 -18.15 0.40
N LEU A 191 23.35 -17.14 -0.37
CA LEU A 191 23.26 -17.20 -1.82
C LEU A 191 24.66 -17.29 -2.46
N LYS A 192 24.98 -18.42 -3.11
CA LYS A 192 26.27 -18.67 -3.76
C LYS A 192 26.33 -18.16 -5.21
N ILE A 193 25.68 -17.04 -5.49
CA ILE A 193 25.65 -16.37 -6.78
C ILE A 193 26.04 -14.91 -6.54
N PRO A 194 27.00 -14.36 -7.29
CA PRO A 194 27.29 -12.93 -7.20
C PRO A 194 26.03 -12.12 -7.45
N THR A 195 25.61 -11.35 -6.45
CA THR A 195 24.30 -10.69 -6.48
C THR A 195 24.39 -9.36 -5.77
N ASN A 196 24.00 -8.27 -6.45
CA ASN A 196 23.93 -6.94 -5.88
C ASN A 196 22.54 -6.67 -5.30
N LEU A 197 22.51 -6.02 -4.14
CA LEU A 197 21.30 -5.59 -3.47
C LEU A 197 21.31 -4.07 -3.26
N THR A 198 20.27 -3.40 -3.70
CA THR A 198 20.01 -1.99 -3.36
C THR A 198 18.93 -1.91 -2.30
N ILE A 199 19.24 -1.33 -1.15
CA ILE A 199 18.32 -1.09 -0.04
C ILE A 199 17.86 0.37 -0.08
N ILE A 200 16.54 0.58 -0.25
CA ILE A 200 15.90 1.89 -0.29
C ILE A 200 15.01 2.06 0.93
N GLY A 201 15.29 3.11 1.71
CA GLY A 201 14.54 3.48 2.89
C GLY A 201 15.42 4.05 3.97
N ARG A 202 14.80 4.41 5.10
CA ARG A 202 15.43 4.84 6.35
C ARG A 202 14.70 4.23 7.53
N GLY A 203 15.34 4.17 8.66
CA GLY A 203 14.72 3.71 9.91
C GLY A 203 15.74 3.38 10.99
N PRO A 204 15.25 3.09 12.21
CA PRO A 204 16.12 2.83 13.36
C PRO A 204 17.02 1.60 13.20
N GLU A 205 16.66 0.65 12.33
CA GLU A 205 17.47 -0.55 12.11
C GLU A 205 18.63 -0.34 11.13
N GLU A 206 18.82 0.84 10.53
CA GLU A 206 19.86 1.06 9.50
C GLU A 206 21.28 0.73 10.00
N GLU A 207 21.63 1.14 11.21
CA GLU A 207 22.94 0.84 11.82
C GLU A 207 23.14 -0.67 12.04
N ASN A 208 22.13 -1.36 12.53
CA ASN A 208 22.13 -2.81 12.74
C ASN A 208 22.27 -3.57 11.41
N LEU A 209 21.58 -3.11 10.38
CA LEU A 209 21.66 -3.70 9.03
C LEU A 209 23.05 -3.49 8.41
N ARG A 210 23.67 -2.31 8.59
CA ARG A 210 25.06 -2.05 8.14
C ARG A 210 26.07 -2.91 8.91
N ALA A 211 25.85 -3.14 10.20
CA ALA A 211 26.69 -4.06 10.98
C ALA A 211 26.56 -5.50 10.46
N LEU A 212 25.33 -5.95 10.16
CA LEU A 212 25.08 -7.28 9.61
C LEU A 212 25.73 -7.45 8.21
N VAL A 213 25.72 -6.40 7.37
CA VAL A 213 26.43 -6.41 6.07
C VAL A 213 27.91 -6.71 6.25
N ARG A 214 28.59 -6.06 7.22
CA ARG A 214 30.00 -6.32 7.53
C ARG A 214 30.21 -7.73 8.10
N GLU A 215 29.37 -8.16 9.03
CA GLU A 215 29.43 -9.52 9.61
C GLU A 215 29.37 -10.60 8.53
N LEU A 216 28.48 -10.42 7.53
CA LEU A 216 28.29 -11.35 6.42
C LEU A 216 29.27 -11.13 5.25
N SER A 217 30.22 -10.18 5.35
CA SER A 217 31.17 -9.81 4.28
C SER A 217 30.49 -9.41 2.96
N LEU A 218 29.39 -8.65 3.05
CA LEU A 218 28.55 -8.23 1.90
C LEU A 218 28.80 -6.78 1.47
N ASP A 219 29.85 -6.12 1.98
CA ASP A 219 30.11 -4.69 1.76
C ASP A 219 30.19 -4.29 0.28
N GLN A 220 30.68 -5.19 -0.57
CA GLN A 220 30.78 -4.96 -2.01
C GLN A 220 29.48 -5.25 -2.78
N SER A 221 28.53 -5.92 -2.15
CA SER A 221 27.28 -6.40 -2.77
C SER A 221 26.07 -5.56 -2.36
N VAL A 222 26.13 -4.82 -1.25
CA VAL A 222 24.96 -4.11 -0.68
C VAL A 222 25.17 -2.60 -0.72
N THR A 223 24.21 -1.91 -1.34
CA THR A 223 24.18 -0.44 -1.40
C THR A 223 22.96 0.09 -0.66
N PHE A 224 23.15 0.97 0.32
CA PHE A 224 22.08 1.74 0.96
C PHE A 224 21.88 3.06 0.22
N ALA A 225 20.75 3.19 -0.51
CA ALA A 225 20.44 4.35 -1.36
C ALA A 225 19.64 5.45 -0.63
N GLY A 226 19.35 5.27 0.67
CA GLY A 226 18.53 6.19 1.45
C GLY A 226 17.06 6.16 1.02
N GLN A 227 16.29 7.15 1.47
CA GLN A 227 14.87 7.24 1.15
C GLN A 227 14.67 7.81 -0.27
N LYS A 228 13.85 7.14 -1.07
CA LYS A 228 13.45 7.54 -2.42
C LYS A 228 11.94 7.45 -2.58
N SER A 229 11.37 8.24 -3.50
CA SER A 229 9.93 8.24 -3.78
C SER A 229 9.64 8.71 -5.20
N GLY A 230 8.41 8.51 -5.67
CA GLY A 230 7.96 8.99 -6.97
C GLY A 230 8.82 8.50 -8.14
N GLY A 231 9.13 9.40 -9.07
CA GLY A 231 9.90 9.07 -10.28
C GLY A 231 11.29 8.53 -10.01
N GLU A 232 11.99 9.04 -8.98
CA GLU A 232 13.33 8.57 -8.60
C GLU A 232 13.30 7.10 -8.11
N LEU A 233 12.26 6.73 -7.36
CA LEU A 233 12.06 5.33 -6.95
C LEU A 233 11.71 4.45 -8.15
N ALA A 234 10.82 4.92 -9.03
CA ALA A 234 10.43 4.18 -10.23
C ALA A 234 11.64 3.94 -11.17
N GLU A 235 12.52 4.93 -11.33
CA GLU A 235 13.77 4.78 -12.09
C GLU A 235 14.66 3.68 -11.50
N LEU A 236 14.90 3.72 -10.19
CA LEU A 236 15.67 2.67 -9.51
C LEU A 236 15.05 1.29 -9.68
N MET A 237 13.71 1.16 -9.51
CA MET A 237 13.03 -0.12 -9.73
C MET A 237 13.21 -0.63 -11.17
N ASN A 238 13.21 0.25 -12.18
CA ASN A 238 13.43 -0.13 -13.56
C ASN A 238 14.84 -0.71 -13.83
N HIS A 239 15.85 -0.35 -13.03
CA HIS A 239 17.18 -0.93 -13.12
C HIS A 239 17.29 -2.35 -12.55
N HIS A 240 16.33 -2.80 -11.71
CA HIS A 240 16.42 -4.06 -10.96
C HIS A 240 15.56 -5.17 -11.55
N GLN A 241 16.02 -6.42 -11.39
CA GLN A 241 15.32 -7.61 -11.87
C GLN A 241 14.23 -8.08 -10.89
N VAL A 242 14.53 -8.04 -9.59
CA VAL A 242 13.71 -8.62 -8.53
C VAL A 242 13.52 -7.62 -7.40
N ILE A 243 12.27 -7.39 -7.01
CA ILE A 243 11.94 -6.69 -5.77
C ILE A 243 11.66 -7.71 -4.67
N VAL A 244 12.30 -7.56 -3.52
CA VAL A 244 12.14 -8.47 -2.38
C VAL A 244 11.43 -7.76 -1.24
N ILE A 245 10.33 -8.37 -0.75
CA ILE A 245 9.50 -7.88 0.35
C ILE A 245 9.49 -8.93 1.48
N PRO A 246 10.55 -9.00 2.30
CA PRO A 246 10.77 -10.10 3.25
C PRO A 246 10.11 -9.82 4.62
N SER A 247 8.93 -9.21 4.62
CA SER A 247 8.26 -8.76 5.83
C SER A 247 8.04 -9.90 6.83
N ARG A 248 8.45 -9.69 8.09
CA ARG A 248 8.13 -10.59 9.21
C ARG A 248 6.67 -10.46 9.64
N TRP A 249 6.18 -9.22 9.59
CA TRP A 249 4.79 -8.90 9.85
C TRP A 249 3.91 -9.30 8.66
N PRO A 250 2.75 -9.94 8.88
CA PRO A 250 1.80 -10.18 7.81
C PRO A 250 1.36 -8.87 7.16
N GLU A 251 1.85 -8.60 5.97
CA GLU A 251 1.49 -7.36 5.25
C GLU A 251 -0.02 -7.31 5.00
N PRO A 252 -0.69 -6.20 5.29
CA PRO A 252 -2.10 -6.06 4.94
C PRO A 252 -2.38 -6.19 3.45
N PHE A 253 -1.44 -5.72 2.59
CA PHE A 253 -1.52 -5.82 1.13
C PHE A 253 -0.14 -5.82 0.47
N GLY A 254 0.60 -4.69 0.45
CA GLY A 254 1.93 -4.59 -0.13
C GLY A 254 1.95 -3.83 -1.47
N ILE A 255 1.59 -2.54 -1.44
CA ILE A 255 1.60 -1.66 -2.65
C ILE A 255 2.95 -1.66 -3.33
N VAL A 256 4.04 -1.72 -2.58
CA VAL A 256 5.41 -1.74 -3.11
C VAL A 256 5.67 -2.93 -4.06
N ALA A 257 4.96 -4.05 -3.88
CA ALA A 257 5.02 -5.16 -4.82
C ALA A 257 4.44 -4.76 -6.19
N LEU A 258 3.27 -4.09 -6.20
CA LEU A 258 2.65 -3.59 -7.43
C LEU A 258 3.53 -2.55 -8.13
N GLU A 259 4.13 -1.62 -7.36
CA GLU A 259 5.05 -0.60 -7.87
C GLU A 259 6.27 -1.24 -8.56
N GLY A 260 6.88 -2.24 -7.90
CA GLY A 260 8.00 -3.00 -8.47
C GLY A 260 7.60 -3.79 -9.72
N ILE A 261 6.48 -4.51 -9.69
CA ILE A 261 5.95 -5.25 -10.84
C ILE A 261 5.65 -4.31 -12.00
N ALA A 262 5.05 -3.15 -11.73
CA ALA A 262 4.75 -2.15 -12.72
C ALA A 262 6.02 -1.58 -13.39
N CYS A 263 7.12 -1.48 -12.65
CA CYS A 263 8.44 -1.14 -13.19
C CYS A 263 9.16 -2.34 -13.83
N GLY A 264 8.52 -3.52 -13.92
CA GLY A 264 9.06 -4.74 -14.57
C GLY A 264 9.95 -5.60 -13.68
N CYS A 265 10.00 -5.36 -12.36
CA CYS A 265 10.59 -6.30 -11.41
C CYS A 265 9.70 -7.55 -11.26
N ILE A 266 10.31 -8.64 -10.85
CA ILE A 266 9.59 -9.81 -10.37
C ILE A 266 9.51 -9.70 -8.85
N ALA A 267 8.34 -9.93 -8.26
CA ALA A 267 8.18 -9.82 -6.83
C ALA A 267 8.52 -11.13 -6.11
N VAL A 268 9.34 -11.05 -5.05
CA VAL A 268 9.57 -12.15 -4.10
C VAL A 268 9.14 -11.66 -2.74
N GLY A 269 8.12 -12.25 -2.15
CA GLY A 269 7.55 -11.75 -0.90
C GLY A 269 7.24 -12.84 0.11
N SER A 270 7.15 -12.44 1.38
CA SER A 270 6.66 -13.32 2.44
C SER A 270 5.20 -13.72 2.21
N GLU A 271 4.81 -14.94 2.57
CA GLU A 271 3.51 -15.52 2.22
C GLU A 271 2.34 -15.06 3.09
N GLN A 272 2.59 -14.59 4.32
CA GLN A 272 1.53 -14.24 5.25
C GLN A 272 0.91 -12.87 4.98
N GLY A 273 -0.41 -12.77 5.16
CA GLY A 273 -1.17 -11.56 4.95
C GLY A 273 -1.72 -11.42 3.53
N GLY A 274 -1.84 -10.19 3.05
CA GLY A 274 -2.37 -9.87 1.72
C GLY A 274 -1.29 -9.70 0.64
N LEU A 275 -0.01 -9.90 0.97
CA LEU A 275 1.08 -9.67 0.01
C LEU A 275 1.03 -10.63 -1.17
N SER A 276 0.63 -11.89 -0.95
CA SER A 276 0.43 -12.87 -2.02
C SER A 276 -0.61 -12.43 -3.06
N GLU A 277 -1.65 -11.68 -2.63
CA GLU A 277 -2.66 -11.13 -3.53
C GLU A 277 -2.10 -9.98 -4.39
N ALA A 278 -1.24 -9.13 -3.79
CA ALA A 278 -0.56 -8.06 -4.51
C ALA A 278 0.47 -8.60 -5.51
N ILE A 279 1.17 -9.69 -5.19
CA ILE A 279 2.13 -10.36 -6.07
C ILE A 279 1.41 -11.11 -7.21
N GLY A 280 0.36 -11.86 -6.89
CA GLY A 280 -0.37 -12.68 -7.85
C GLY A 280 0.56 -13.61 -8.66
N ASN A 281 0.33 -13.66 -9.96
CA ASN A 281 1.15 -14.46 -10.89
C ASN A 281 2.40 -13.72 -11.41
N CYS A 282 2.85 -12.66 -10.72
CA CYS A 282 4.00 -11.84 -11.14
C CYS A 282 5.24 -12.08 -10.27
N GLY A 283 5.26 -13.18 -9.52
CA GLY A 283 6.35 -13.51 -8.63
C GLY A 283 6.09 -14.75 -7.80
N ILE A 284 6.84 -14.91 -6.73
CA ILE A 284 6.80 -16.07 -5.83
C ILE A 284 6.76 -15.63 -4.38
N THR A 285 6.30 -16.51 -3.51
CA THR A 285 6.31 -16.29 -2.05
C THR A 285 7.23 -17.30 -1.35
N PHE A 286 7.61 -16.96 -0.12
CA PHE A 286 8.37 -17.81 0.78
C PHE A 286 7.86 -17.65 2.22
N ARG A 287 8.18 -18.60 3.11
CA ARG A 287 7.75 -18.57 4.52
C ARG A 287 8.35 -17.36 5.25
N ASN A 288 7.52 -16.66 6.00
CA ASN A 288 7.97 -15.48 6.76
C ASN A 288 9.16 -15.80 7.65
N SER A 289 10.17 -14.93 7.62
CA SER A 289 11.42 -15.04 8.39
C SER A 289 12.35 -16.21 8.01
N ASP A 290 12.06 -16.95 6.95
CA ASP A 290 12.89 -18.07 6.49
C ASP A 290 13.90 -17.57 5.45
N SER A 291 15.14 -17.26 5.92
CA SER A 291 16.21 -16.79 5.03
C SER A 291 16.79 -17.88 4.14
N GLU A 292 16.69 -19.16 4.53
CA GLU A 292 17.15 -20.29 3.72
C GLU A 292 16.22 -20.54 2.53
N GLU A 293 14.89 -20.57 2.77
CA GLU A 293 13.93 -20.66 1.68
C GLU A 293 14.01 -19.44 0.76
N LEU A 294 14.14 -18.21 1.31
CA LEU A 294 14.33 -17.02 0.51
C LEU A 294 15.56 -17.13 -0.40
N ALA A 295 16.70 -17.60 0.14
CA ALA A 295 17.92 -17.82 -0.65
C ALA A 295 17.69 -18.85 -1.78
N ALA A 296 17.02 -19.95 -1.49
CA ALA A 296 16.69 -20.98 -2.49
C ALA A 296 15.80 -20.42 -3.62
N ARG A 297 14.73 -19.67 -3.26
CA ARG A 297 13.83 -19.01 -4.23
C ARG A 297 14.56 -17.98 -5.10
N LEU A 298 15.43 -17.18 -4.50
CA LEU A 298 16.26 -16.20 -5.24
C LEU A 298 17.24 -16.92 -6.19
N ALA A 299 17.88 -17.99 -5.73
CA ALA A 299 18.81 -18.77 -6.56
C ALA A 299 18.13 -19.37 -7.78
N GLU A 300 16.94 -19.96 -7.61
CA GLU A 300 16.11 -20.49 -8.70
C GLU A 300 15.77 -19.36 -9.69
N LEU A 301 15.22 -18.28 -9.19
CA LEU A 301 14.74 -17.17 -10.03
C LEU A 301 15.88 -16.47 -10.79
N LEU A 302 17.04 -16.27 -10.18
CA LEU A 302 18.17 -15.60 -10.82
C LEU A 302 18.82 -16.45 -11.93
N ARG A 303 18.75 -17.79 -11.83
CA ARG A 303 19.27 -18.72 -12.84
C ARG A 303 18.31 -18.91 -14.02
N ASP A 304 16.99 -18.88 -13.79
CA ASP A 304 15.98 -19.21 -14.80
C ASP A 304 15.36 -17.95 -15.43
N SER A 305 15.91 -17.55 -16.58
CA SER A 305 15.37 -16.44 -17.36
C SER A 305 13.97 -16.73 -17.94
N THR A 306 13.64 -17.98 -18.21
CA THR A 306 12.34 -18.38 -18.74
C THR A 306 11.23 -18.17 -17.72
N THR A 307 11.46 -18.57 -16.47
CA THR A 307 10.54 -18.33 -15.36
C THR A 307 10.38 -16.80 -15.12
N ARG A 308 11.48 -16.03 -15.17
CA ARG A 308 11.39 -14.56 -15.06
C ARG A 308 10.51 -13.95 -16.16
N GLU A 309 10.62 -14.42 -17.38
CA GLU A 309 9.80 -13.91 -18.49
C GLU A 309 8.32 -14.26 -18.35
N LYS A 310 8.00 -15.47 -17.88
CA LYS A 310 6.60 -15.84 -17.55
C LYS A 310 5.96 -14.89 -16.56
N PHE A 311 6.67 -14.50 -15.49
CA PHE A 311 6.17 -13.56 -14.49
C PHE A 311 5.96 -12.16 -15.08
N ARG A 312 6.87 -11.67 -15.95
CA ARG A 312 6.72 -10.38 -16.62
C ARG A 312 5.54 -10.38 -17.60
N THR A 313 5.33 -11.45 -18.31
CA THR A 313 4.20 -11.59 -19.26
C THR A 313 2.85 -11.56 -18.55
N ALA A 314 2.77 -12.03 -17.31
CA ALA A 314 1.55 -11.99 -16.50
C ALA A 314 1.23 -10.58 -15.94
N ALA A 315 2.23 -9.70 -15.85
CA ALA A 315 2.11 -8.41 -15.15
C ALA A 315 1.03 -7.47 -15.71
N PRO A 316 0.87 -7.25 -17.03
CA PRO A 316 -0.13 -6.30 -17.54
C PRO A 316 -1.55 -6.62 -17.10
N LEU A 317 -1.97 -7.89 -17.23
CA LEU A 317 -3.31 -8.34 -16.83
C LEU A 317 -3.53 -8.26 -15.31
N HIS A 318 -2.50 -8.59 -14.53
CA HIS A 318 -2.55 -8.50 -13.08
C HIS A 318 -2.68 -7.05 -12.61
N LEU A 319 -1.85 -6.15 -13.14
CA LEU A 319 -1.78 -4.74 -12.76
C LEU A 319 -3.02 -3.94 -13.14
N GLU A 320 -3.72 -4.31 -14.21
CA GLU A 320 -4.95 -3.62 -14.66
C GLU A 320 -5.99 -3.51 -13.54
N ARG A 321 -6.07 -4.53 -12.67
CA ARG A 321 -7.01 -4.59 -11.53
C ARG A 321 -6.69 -3.58 -10.43
N PHE A 322 -5.44 -3.08 -10.40
CA PHE A 322 -4.91 -2.22 -9.34
C PHE A 322 -4.52 -0.82 -9.85
N ARG A 323 -4.81 -0.48 -11.10
CA ARG A 323 -4.66 0.90 -11.58
C ARG A 323 -5.53 1.84 -10.76
N ALA A 324 -5.02 3.06 -10.50
CA ALA A 324 -5.73 4.03 -9.68
C ALA A 324 -7.17 4.28 -10.17
N GLN A 325 -7.36 4.42 -11.48
CA GLN A 325 -8.67 4.62 -12.11
C GLN A 325 -9.59 3.39 -11.92
N THR A 326 -9.09 2.17 -12.17
CA THR A 326 -9.87 0.92 -12.04
C THR A 326 -10.37 0.74 -10.60
N VAL A 327 -9.49 0.92 -9.63
CA VAL A 327 -9.84 0.81 -8.20
C VAL A 327 -10.82 1.90 -7.78
N ALA A 328 -10.59 3.15 -8.22
CA ALA A 328 -11.48 4.27 -7.93
C ALA A 328 -12.89 4.05 -8.50
N GLN A 329 -13.03 3.51 -9.71
CA GLN A 329 -14.32 3.19 -10.31
C GLN A 329 -15.11 2.17 -9.48
N ARG A 330 -14.44 1.14 -8.93
CA ARG A 330 -15.09 0.17 -8.04
C ARG A 330 -15.61 0.84 -6.76
N TYR A 331 -14.82 1.71 -6.15
CA TYR A 331 -15.25 2.48 -4.97
C TYR A 331 -16.40 3.43 -5.29
N LEU A 332 -16.34 4.14 -6.42
CA LEU A 332 -17.39 5.06 -6.84
C LEU A 332 -18.71 4.34 -7.12
N ALA A 333 -18.68 3.12 -7.65
CA ALA A 333 -19.89 2.31 -7.82
C ALA A 333 -20.57 2.04 -6.47
N LEU A 334 -19.78 1.60 -5.45
CA LEU A 334 -20.29 1.38 -4.10
C LEU A 334 -20.79 2.65 -3.40
N LEU A 335 -20.07 3.77 -3.59
CA LEU A 335 -20.46 5.06 -3.02
C LEU A 335 -21.78 5.57 -3.62
N ARG A 336 -21.99 5.40 -4.93
CA ARG A 336 -23.25 5.76 -5.60
C ARG A 336 -24.42 4.89 -5.13
N GLU A 337 -24.20 3.57 -4.96
CA GLU A 337 -25.18 2.65 -4.39
C GLU A 337 -25.59 3.06 -2.97
N LEU A 338 -24.64 3.52 -2.14
CA LEU A 338 -24.90 3.94 -0.76
C LEU A 338 -25.58 5.30 -0.66
N ALA A 339 -25.36 6.20 -1.63
CA ALA A 339 -25.92 7.55 -1.64
C ALA A 339 -27.30 7.63 -2.30
N ALA A 340 -27.74 6.57 -3.01
CA ALA A 340 -29.06 6.46 -3.63
C ALA A 340 -30.16 6.17 -2.60
#